data_7bf51e9b8f48bc8d293e73a4dea41265
#
_entry.id   7bf51e9b8f48bc8d293e73a4dea41265
#
_cell.length_a   1.000
_cell.length_b   1.000
_cell.length_c   1.000
_cell.angle_alpha   90.00
_cell.angle_beta   90.00
_cell.angle_gamma   90.00
#
_symmetry.space_group_name_H-M   'P 1'
#
loop_
_entity.id
_entity.type
_entity.pdbx_description
1 polymer ?
#
loop_
_entity_poly.entity_id
_entity_poly.type
_entity_poly.pdbx_seq_one_letter_code
_entity_poly.pdbx_strand_id
1 'polypeptide(L)'
;MKKISKFIYGGILLGAVALTGCENAEYDQLTNQAYILQTATNANSSQKLTVGNEFVSTDINVRLSEKATEASSFKLVYYAQALEQFNSNNETYYTALHEGSFSLSTNEVTIEPGTSVSNPATLTINPYNDELKNSGKKYALAFRLEKVSGNANVLKSGSVMVFVLDQVVIQPVVQFNVNCYVGQDLKETYTTTEWTMEMNIKKDILGTQIGQYNNQAIYSTGPDEVYVRFGDAPIEGNRLQIKTQGTQMNSQTLFNANTWYHIAYVCTGAKLYLYVNGQLDNSMDMPGKETRVSAVSISSNSSYNRGNSFYSEVRLWKKARSQKEIQNNMYSCDPATPGFIFYYKFNEGQGYQFKDWSGNGNDATTKDNTTPVWIQDVRIDGK
;
A
#
# COMPACT_ATOMS: atom_id res chain seq x y z
N MET A 1 26.20 80.64 32.65
CA MET A 1 25.12 81.05 31.74
C MET A 1 24.04 79.97 31.76
N LYS A 2 22.82 80.37 32.08
CA LYS A 2 21.63 79.57 32.27
C LYS A 2 21.13 79.00 30.96
N LYS A 3 20.70 77.69 30.91
CA LYS A 3 19.61 77.30 30.06
C LYS A 3 18.70 76.29 30.76
N ILE A 4 17.46 76.73 30.79
CA ILE A 4 16.28 76.18 31.42
C ILE A 4 15.83 74.91 30.72
N SER A 5 15.59 73.86 31.50
CA SER A 5 14.91 72.63 31.02
C SER A 5 13.38 72.85 31.12
N LYS A 6 12.67 72.56 30.02
CA LYS A 6 11.20 72.49 29.99
C LYS A 6 10.77 71.05 30.14
N PHE A 7 10.07 70.72 31.21
CA PHE A 7 9.29 69.54 31.41
C PHE A 7 8.03 69.64 30.57
N ILE A 8 7.82 68.64 29.74
CA ILE A 8 6.53 68.40 29.06
C ILE A 8 5.90 67.19 29.75
N TYR A 9 4.78 67.41 30.43
CA TYR A 9 3.89 66.37 30.92
C TYR A 9 3.09 65.83 29.76
N GLY A 10 3.36 64.58 29.40
CA GLY A 10 2.52 63.83 28.49
C GLY A 10 1.53 62.97 29.30
N GLY A 11 0.27 63.33 29.22
CA GLY A 11 -0.81 62.58 29.88
C GLY A 11 -1.02 61.23 29.24
N ILE A 12 -1.00 60.17 30.06
CA ILE A 12 -1.37 58.84 29.68
C ILE A 12 -2.89 58.76 29.68
N LEU A 13 -3.49 58.72 28.51
CA LEU A 13 -4.91 58.36 28.30
C LEU A 13 -5.03 56.84 28.43
N LEU A 14 -5.48 56.37 29.60
CA LEU A 14 -5.92 54.98 29.72
C LEU A 14 -7.24 54.81 28.97
N GLY A 15 -7.17 54.30 27.75
CA GLY A 15 -8.34 53.82 27.02
C GLY A 15 -8.80 52.49 27.66
N ALA A 16 -9.90 52.53 28.39
CA ALA A 16 -10.63 51.37 28.83
C ALA A 16 -11.22 50.67 27.57
N VAL A 17 -10.56 49.62 27.09
CA VAL A 17 -11.16 48.71 26.11
C VAL A 17 -12.20 47.90 26.86
N ALA A 18 -13.47 48.27 26.71
CA ALA A 18 -14.59 47.43 27.11
C ALA A 18 -14.54 46.16 26.27
N LEU A 19 -14.10 45.08 26.89
CA LEU A 19 -14.32 43.71 26.33
C LEU A 19 -15.82 43.46 26.42
N THR A 20 -16.56 43.82 25.36
CA THR A 20 -17.90 43.27 25.14
C THR A 20 -17.68 41.79 24.76
N GLY A 21 -17.63 40.93 25.75
CA GLY A 21 -17.76 39.50 25.56
C GLY A 21 -19.11 39.28 24.87
N CYS A 22 -19.12 38.57 23.77
CA CYS A 22 -20.35 38.06 23.16
C CYS A 22 -21.03 37.15 24.20
N GLU A 23 -21.97 37.70 24.97
CA GLU A 23 -22.84 36.94 25.88
C GLU A 23 -23.97 36.19 25.17
N ASN A 24 -23.94 36.09 23.85
CA ASN A 24 -24.93 35.38 23.07
C ASN A 24 -24.40 34.09 22.47
N ALA A 25 -23.44 33.41 23.06
CA ALA A 25 -23.22 32.03 22.81
C ALA A 25 -24.27 31.24 23.60
N GLU A 26 -25.43 30.97 23.01
CA GLU A 26 -26.29 29.88 23.45
C GLU A 26 -25.48 28.60 23.33
N TYR A 27 -24.89 28.16 24.43
CA TYR A 27 -24.34 26.83 24.52
C TYR A 27 -25.55 25.88 24.64
N ASP A 28 -26.05 25.42 23.48
CA ASP A 28 -26.94 24.25 23.49
C ASP A 28 -26.20 23.14 24.21
N GLN A 29 -26.86 22.52 25.19
CA GLN A 29 -26.34 21.32 25.84
C GLN A 29 -25.98 20.35 24.71
N LEU A 30 -24.69 20.00 24.61
CA LEU A 30 -24.23 19.03 23.62
C LEU A 30 -25.05 17.75 23.86
N THR A 31 -25.98 17.48 22.98
CA THR A 31 -26.77 16.24 23.06
C THR A 31 -25.81 15.07 23.04
N ASN A 32 -26.12 14.04 23.82
CA ASN A 32 -25.33 12.83 23.89
C ASN A 32 -25.06 12.28 22.47
N GLN A 33 -23.81 11.99 22.15
CA GLN A 33 -23.38 11.58 20.80
C GLN A 33 -23.08 10.10 20.76
N ALA A 34 -23.62 9.42 19.76
CA ALA A 34 -23.36 8.00 19.48
C ALA A 34 -22.34 7.84 18.35
N TYR A 35 -21.40 6.95 18.51
CA TYR A 35 -20.39 6.62 17.50
C TYR A 35 -19.97 5.15 17.59
N ILE A 36 -19.43 4.62 16.49
CA ILE A 36 -18.80 3.30 16.49
C ILE A 36 -17.51 3.42 17.30
N LEU A 37 -17.39 2.64 18.38
CA LEU A 37 -16.25 2.75 19.32
C LEU A 37 -14.89 2.65 18.63
N GLN A 38 -14.78 1.76 17.66
CA GLN A 38 -13.54 1.52 16.92
C GLN A 38 -13.08 2.72 16.09
N THR A 39 -13.97 3.67 15.75
CA THR A 39 -13.56 4.90 15.04
C THR A 39 -12.73 5.83 15.91
N ALA A 40 -12.88 5.76 17.23
CA ALA A 40 -12.11 6.56 18.18
C ALA A 40 -10.73 5.94 18.50
N THR A 41 -10.56 4.64 18.26
CA THR A 41 -9.34 3.90 18.60
C THR A 41 -8.46 3.55 17.41
N ASN A 42 -9.01 3.64 16.20
CA ASN A 42 -8.30 3.31 14.97
C ASN A 42 -8.11 4.54 14.07
N ALA A 43 -6.90 4.72 13.57
CA ALA A 43 -6.59 5.79 12.63
C ALA A 43 -7.47 5.68 11.36
N ASN A 44 -7.89 6.82 10.83
CA ASN A 44 -8.73 6.93 9.63
C ASN A 44 -10.07 6.13 9.73
N SER A 45 -10.58 5.89 10.95
CA SER A 45 -11.78 5.07 11.17
C SER A 45 -11.73 3.74 10.42
N SER A 46 -10.58 3.08 10.43
CA SER A 46 -10.37 1.81 9.72
C SER A 46 -9.61 0.80 10.56
N GLN A 47 -9.99 -0.47 10.42
CA GLN A 47 -9.33 -1.62 11.04
C GLN A 47 -8.92 -2.62 9.98
N LYS A 48 -7.71 -3.15 10.10
CA LYS A 48 -7.20 -4.19 9.23
C LYS A 48 -7.51 -5.56 9.81
N LEU A 49 -8.09 -6.44 9.01
CA LEU A 49 -8.36 -7.84 9.34
C LEU A 49 -7.58 -8.73 8.36
N THR A 50 -6.86 -9.70 8.88
CA THR A 50 -6.11 -10.65 8.03
C THR A 50 -7.00 -11.85 7.72
N VAL A 51 -7.36 -12.03 6.46
CA VAL A 51 -8.19 -13.13 5.97
C VAL A 51 -7.30 -14.27 5.49
N GLY A 52 -7.45 -15.43 6.11
CA GLY A 52 -6.75 -16.67 5.77
C GLY A 52 -7.72 -17.75 5.28
N ASN A 53 -7.44 -18.99 5.67
CA ASN A 53 -8.29 -20.16 5.36
C ASN A 53 -9.37 -20.41 6.41
N GLU A 54 -9.37 -19.63 7.50
CA GLU A 54 -10.34 -19.73 8.60
C GLU A 54 -11.20 -18.46 8.68
N PHE A 55 -12.34 -18.55 9.35
CA PHE A 55 -13.18 -17.40 9.64
C PHE A 55 -12.44 -16.38 10.50
N VAL A 56 -12.64 -15.11 10.17
CA VAL A 56 -12.07 -13.99 10.95
C VAL A 56 -13.22 -13.19 11.54
N SER A 57 -13.17 -12.94 12.84
CA SER A 57 -14.22 -12.17 13.51
C SER A 57 -13.64 -10.97 14.27
N THR A 58 -14.44 -9.92 14.36
CA THR A 58 -14.17 -8.74 15.17
C THR A 58 -15.49 -8.17 15.69
N ASP A 59 -15.45 -7.57 16.87
CA ASP A 59 -16.62 -6.94 17.47
C ASP A 59 -16.75 -5.49 17.04
N ILE A 60 -17.98 -5.05 16.80
CA ILE A 60 -18.36 -3.67 16.55
C ILE A 60 -19.25 -3.22 17.71
N ASN A 61 -18.80 -2.21 18.44
CA ASN A 61 -19.55 -1.63 19.54
C ASN A 61 -19.97 -0.19 19.20
N VAL A 62 -21.13 0.20 19.67
CA VAL A 62 -21.58 1.58 19.67
C VAL A 62 -21.36 2.17 21.07
N ARG A 63 -20.83 3.39 21.12
CA ARG A 63 -20.60 4.11 22.36
C ARG A 63 -21.28 5.46 22.32
N LEU A 64 -21.80 5.88 23.49
CA LEU A 64 -22.27 7.22 23.74
C LEU A 64 -21.18 8.05 24.41
N SER A 65 -21.18 9.38 24.16
CA SER A 65 -20.30 10.33 24.86
C SER A 65 -20.55 10.37 26.36
N GLU A 66 -21.79 10.11 26.78
CA GLU A 66 -22.21 10.08 28.17
C GLU A 66 -23.06 8.81 28.42
N LYS A 67 -23.33 8.49 29.69
CA LYS A 67 -24.24 7.39 30.04
C LYS A 67 -25.65 7.67 29.51
N ALA A 68 -26.27 6.64 28.96
CA ALA A 68 -27.66 6.70 28.53
C ALA A 68 -28.60 6.99 29.72
N THR A 69 -29.52 7.93 29.56
CA THR A 69 -30.60 8.19 30.49
C THR A 69 -31.84 7.34 30.19
N GLU A 70 -31.98 6.90 28.95
CA GLU A 70 -33.00 5.98 28.43
C GLU A 70 -32.37 5.01 27.45
N ALA A 71 -33.04 3.91 27.15
CA ALA A 71 -32.58 2.95 26.16
C ALA A 71 -32.41 3.62 24.78
N SER A 72 -31.25 3.43 24.13
CA SER A 72 -30.96 4.01 22.82
C SER A 72 -30.51 2.89 21.87
N SER A 73 -31.23 2.72 20.78
CA SER A 73 -30.97 1.68 19.79
C SER A 73 -30.41 2.26 18.50
N PHE A 74 -29.46 1.55 17.92
CA PHE A 74 -28.75 1.92 16.71
C PHE A 74 -28.62 0.73 15.77
N LYS A 75 -28.61 1.02 14.46
CA LYS A 75 -28.44 0.01 13.41
C LYS A 75 -27.11 0.19 12.71
N LEU A 76 -26.39 -0.93 12.51
CA LEU A 76 -25.23 -1.02 11.65
C LEU A 76 -25.67 -1.44 10.26
N VAL A 77 -25.51 -0.53 9.30
CA VAL A 77 -25.90 -0.73 7.90
C VAL A 77 -24.67 -0.91 7.04
N TYR A 78 -24.61 -1.98 6.24
CA TYR A 78 -23.55 -2.14 5.24
C TYR A 78 -23.59 -0.95 4.27
N TYR A 79 -22.45 -0.27 4.09
CA TYR A 79 -22.38 0.99 3.36
C TYR A 79 -21.18 1.02 2.42
N ALA A 80 -21.27 0.24 1.34
CA ALA A 80 -20.20 0.08 0.36
C ALA A 80 -19.73 1.41 -0.27
N GLN A 81 -20.63 2.39 -0.43
CA GLN A 81 -20.31 3.70 -1.00
C GLN A 81 -19.25 4.48 -0.20
N ALA A 82 -19.11 4.19 1.09
CA ALA A 82 -18.04 4.81 1.90
C ALA A 82 -16.63 4.48 1.39
N LEU A 83 -16.46 3.39 0.65
CA LEU A 83 -15.17 2.97 0.11
C LEU A 83 -14.65 3.91 -0.97
N GLU A 84 -15.51 4.61 -1.72
CA GLU A 84 -15.09 5.61 -2.70
C GLU A 84 -14.30 6.74 -2.04
N GLN A 85 -14.86 7.32 -0.98
CA GLN A 85 -14.20 8.38 -0.22
C GLN A 85 -12.96 7.86 0.52
N PHE A 86 -13.05 6.65 1.09
CA PHE A 86 -11.91 6.01 1.77
C PHE A 86 -10.75 5.79 0.79
N ASN A 87 -11.03 5.24 -0.38
CA ASN A 87 -10.04 5.00 -1.43
C ASN A 87 -9.37 6.30 -1.88
N SER A 88 -10.18 7.35 -2.15
CA SER A 88 -9.66 8.66 -2.54
C SER A 88 -8.74 9.27 -1.48
N ASN A 89 -9.15 9.24 -0.20
CA ASN A 89 -8.39 9.82 0.90
C ASN A 89 -7.10 9.04 1.22
N ASN A 90 -7.08 7.74 0.87
CA ASN A 90 -6.01 6.83 1.23
C ASN A 90 -5.18 6.34 0.04
N GLU A 91 -5.46 6.83 -1.18
CA GLU A 91 -4.80 6.38 -2.41
C GLU A 91 -4.84 4.85 -2.54
N THR A 92 -6.01 4.27 -2.26
CA THR A 92 -6.26 2.83 -2.30
C THR A 92 -7.32 2.50 -3.34
N TYR A 93 -7.47 1.21 -3.66
CA TYR A 93 -8.40 0.71 -4.67
C TYR A 93 -9.18 -0.50 -4.13
N TYR A 94 -9.71 -0.39 -2.89
CA TYR A 94 -10.50 -1.46 -2.30
C TYR A 94 -11.83 -1.61 -3.01
N THR A 95 -12.15 -2.86 -3.32
CA THR A 95 -13.46 -3.27 -3.83
C THR A 95 -14.34 -3.67 -2.65
N ALA A 96 -15.61 -3.31 -2.68
CA ALA A 96 -16.58 -3.75 -1.69
C ALA A 96 -16.68 -5.28 -1.69
N LEU A 97 -16.56 -5.90 -0.50
CA LEU A 97 -16.76 -7.33 -0.37
C LEU A 97 -18.26 -7.64 -0.56
N HIS A 98 -18.58 -8.67 -1.32
CA HIS A 98 -19.95 -9.10 -1.59
C HIS A 98 -20.71 -9.46 -0.30
N GLU A 99 -21.97 -9.04 -0.22
CA GLU A 99 -22.92 -9.59 0.74
C GLU A 99 -22.99 -11.13 0.57
N GLY A 100 -22.97 -11.86 1.70
CA GLY A 100 -22.84 -13.32 1.68
C GLY A 100 -21.42 -13.84 1.93
N SER A 101 -20.39 -12.99 1.76
CA SER A 101 -19.00 -13.31 2.16
C SER A 101 -18.71 -12.90 3.61
N PHE A 102 -19.66 -12.33 4.30
CA PHE A 102 -19.58 -11.93 5.71
C PHE A 102 -20.96 -11.97 6.38
N SER A 103 -20.98 -11.93 7.70
CA SER A 103 -22.19 -11.83 8.50
C SER A 103 -21.98 -10.95 9.73
N LEU A 104 -23.08 -10.37 10.23
CA LEU A 104 -23.15 -9.75 11.54
C LEU A 104 -24.00 -10.63 12.45
N SER A 105 -23.59 -10.82 13.72
CA SER A 105 -24.39 -11.53 14.72
C SER A 105 -25.73 -10.84 15.00
N THR A 106 -25.74 -9.49 14.89
CA THR A 106 -26.92 -8.63 14.87
C THR A 106 -26.61 -7.36 14.09
N ASN A 107 -27.59 -6.79 13.44
CA ASN A 107 -27.46 -5.48 12.81
C ASN A 107 -28.02 -4.33 13.66
N GLU A 108 -28.63 -4.63 14.82
CA GLU A 108 -29.16 -3.65 15.74
C GLU A 108 -28.58 -3.88 17.14
N VAL A 109 -28.11 -2.80 17.76
CA VAL A 109 -27.52 -2.81 19.10
C VAL A 109 -28.19 -1.78 19.96
N THR A 110 -28.35 -2.08 21.26
CA THR A 110 -28.98 -1.21 22.23
C THR A 110 -28.01 -0.85 23.35
N ILE A 111 -28.08 0.37 23.80
CA ILE A 111 -27.35 0.87 24.97
C ILE A 111 -28.39 1.09 26.06
N GLU A 112 -28.27 0.33 27.13
CA GLU A 112 -29.23 0.35 28.25
C GLU A 112 -29.02 1.59 29.14
N PRO A 113 -30.06 2.07 29.82
CA PRO A 113 -29.95 3.17 30.78
C PRO A 113 -28.83 2.94 31.80
N GLY A 114 -28.05 3.97 32.09
CA GLY A 114 -26.92 3.91 33.05
C GLY A 114 -25.62 3.36 32.44
N THR A 115 -25.65 2.86 31.20
CA THR A 115 -24.46 2.40 30.47
C THR A 115 -24.09 3.39 29.35
N SER A 116 -22.90 3.25 28.77
CA SER A 116 -22.46 4.09 27.64
C SER A 116 -21.95 3.28 26.45
N VAL A 117 -21.98 1.95 26.51
CA VAL A 117 -21.50 1.05 25.44
C VAL A 117 -22.54 -0.05 25.22
N SER A 118 -22.77 -0.37 23.94
CA SER A 118 -23.66 -1.46 23.54
C SER A 118 -23.04 -2.84 23.76
N ASN A 119 -23.87 -3.88 23.76
CA ASN A 119 -23.39 -5.21 23.42
C ASN A 119 -22.75 -5.20 22.04
N PRO A 120 -21.76 -6.08 21.76
CA PRO A 120 -21.11 -6.12 20.46
C PRO A 120 -22.03 -6.70 19.37
N ALA A 121 -21.92 -6.16 18.17
CA ALA A 121 -22.28 -6.85 16.95
C ALA A 121 -21.01 -7.50 16.39
N THR A 122 -20.94 -8.82 16.39
CA THR A 122 -19.75 -9.53 15.89
C THR A 122 -19.82 -9.63 14.38
N LEU A 123 -18.86 -8.98 13.69
CA LEU A 123 -18.62 -9.14 12.26
C LEU A 123 -17.77 -10.39 12.04
N THR A 124 -18.25 -11.32 11.23
CA THR A 124 -17.52 -12.52 10.81
C THR A 124 -17.31 -12.50 9.29
N ILE A 125 -16.05 -12.64 8.86
CA ILE A 125 -15.64 -12.72 7.46
C ILE A 125 -15.38 -14.19 7.12
N ASN A 126 -15.98 -14.66 6.02
CA ASN A 126 -15.75 -16.01 5.52
C ASN A 126 -14.34 -16.11 4.89
N PRO A 127 -13.70 -17.30 4.92
CA PRO A 127 -12.52 -17.55 4.09
C PRO A 127 -12.82 -17.23 2.63
N TYR A 128 -11.82 -16.65 1.94
CA TYR A 128 -12.00 -16.36 0.51
C TYR A 128 -12.11 -17.65 -0.29
N ASN A 129 -13.09 -17.69 -1.16
CA ASN A 129 -13.17 -18.72 -2.21
C ASN A 129 -12.11 -18.46 -3.31
N ASP A 130 -11.97 -19.38 -4.26
CA ASP A 130 -10.96 -19.28 -5.32
C ASP A 130 -11.18 -18.07 -6.23
N GLU A 131 -12.43 -17.65 -6.45
CA GLU A 131 -12.75 -16.46 -7.22
C GLU A 131 -12.18 -15.20 -6.55
N LEU A 132 -12.43 -15.01 -5.26
CA LEU A 132 -11.91 -13.87 -4.49
C LEU A 132 -10.39 -13.91 -4.39
N LYS A 133 -9.79 -15.10 -4.13
CA LYS A 133 -8.33 -15.28 -4.03
C LYS A 133 -7.61 -14.92 -5.33
N ASN A 134 -8.17 -15.33 -6.47
CA ASN A 134 -7.53 -15.17 -7.78
C ASN A 134 -7.87 -13.85 -8.48
N SER A 135 -8.84 -13.08 -7.97
CA SER A 135 -9.27 -11.81 -8.56
C SER A 135 -8.15 -10.78 -8.70
N GLY A 136 -7.12 -10.84 -7.83
CA GLY A 136 -6.10 -9.80 -7.67
C GLY A 136 -6.61 -8.53 -7.01
N LYS A 137 -7.89 -8.48 -6.65
CA LYS A 137 -8.51 -7.33 -5.99
C LYS A 137 -8.24 -7.36 -4.49
N LYS A 138 -8.25 -6.19 -3.89
CA LYS A 138 -8.25 -5.99 -2.44
C LYS A 138 -9.65 -5.61 -2.01
N TYR A 139 -10.11 -6.24 -0.96
CA TYR A 139 -11.47 -6.06 -0.49
C TYR A 139 -11.53 -5.28 0.82
N ALA A 140 -12.63 -4.57 1.00
CA ALA A 140 -12.96 -3.91 2.26
C ALA A 140 -14.47 -3.93 2.48
N LEU A 141 -14.86 -3.70 3.73
CA LEU A 141 -16.25 -3.53 4.17
C LEU A 141 -16.38 -2.17 4.83
N ALA A 142 -17.53 -1.53 4.72
CA ALA A 142 -17.86 -0.38 5.53
C ALA A 142 -19.23 -0.53 6.16
N PHE A 143 -19.35 -0.12 7.41
CA PHE A 143 -20.61 -0.04 8.13
C PHE A 143 -20.88 1.39 8.56
N ARG A 144 -22.12 1.82 8.39
CA ARG A 144 -22.63 3.11 8.87
C ARG A 144 -23.56 2.90 10.04
N LEU A 145 -23.40 3.74 11.06
CA LEU A 145 -24.28 3.80 12.20
C LEU A 145 -25.49 4.66 11.87
N GLU A 146 -26.69 4.14 12.13
CA GLU A 146 -27.96 4.84 12.02
C GLU A 146 -28.73 4.76 13.34
N LYS A 147 -29.37 5.87 13.72
CA LYS A 147 -30.23 5.92 14.90
C LYS A 147 -31.54 5.22 14.64
N VAL A 148 -31.98 4.38 15.55
CA VAL A 148 -33.29 3.75 15.58
C VAL A 148 -34.19 4.43 16.61
N SER A 149 -33.72 4.56 17.87
CA SER A 149 -34.48 5.14 18.96
C SER A 149 -33.56 5.80 20.01
N GLY A 150 -34.19 6.49 20.98
CA GLY A 150 -33.47 7.17 22.06
C GLY A 150 -33.19 8.64 21.77
N ASN A 151 -32.51 9.34 22.70
CA ASN A 151 -32.25 10.77 22.64
C ASN A 151 -30.86 11.16 22.12
N ALA A 152 -29.94 10.19 21.96
CA ALA A 152 -28.60 10.45 21.45
C ALA A 152 -28.60 10.65 19.92
N ASN A 153 -27.78 11.58 19.44
CA ASN A 153 -27.56 11.82 18.00
C ASN A 153 -26.32 11.05 17.54
N VAL A 154 -26.30 10.67 16.25
CA VAL A 154 -25.12 10.02 15.66
C VAL A 154 -24.05 11.05 15.32
N LEU A 155 -22.85 10.91 15.90
CA LEU A 155 -21.70 11.74 15.61
C LEU A 155 -21.19 11.46 14.17
N LYS A 156 -21.28 12.44 13.28
CA LYS A 156 -20.95 12.28 11.88
C LYS A 156 -19.52 11.72 11.65
N SER A 157 -18.52 12.21 12.39
CA SER A 157 -17.12 11.77 12.27
C SER A 157 -16.86 10.36 12.79
N GLY A 158 -17.75 9.82 13.63
CA GLY A 158 -17.67 8.47 14.20
C GLY A 158 -18.75 7.52 13.68
N SER A 159 -19.47 7.90 12.60
CA SER A 159 -20.61 7.13 12.10
C SER A 159 -20.23 6.04 11.10
N VAL A 160 -19.04 6.05 10.53
CA VAL A 160 -18.62 5.09 9.51
C VAL A 160 -17.31 4.43 9.93
N MET A 161 -17.28 3.10 9.87
CA MET A 161 -16.09 2.28 10.12
C MET A 161 -15.79 1.42 8.90
N VAL A 162 -14.52 1.40 8.49
CA VAL A 162 -14.02 0.59 7.37
C VAL A 162 -13.20 -0.58 7.91
N PHE A 163 -13.47 -1.79 7.42
CA PHE A 163 -12.69 -2.98 7.68
C PHE A 163 -11.94 -3.35 6.41
N VAL A 164 -10.64 -3.13 6.43
CA VAL A 164 -9.74 -3.48 5.32
C VAL A 164 -9.34 -4.93 5.46
N LEU A 165 -9.53 -5.72 4.41
CA LEU A 165 -9.26 -7.15 4.40
C LEU A 165 -7.90 -7.40 3.74
N ASP A 166 -6.94 -7.85 4.55
CA ASP A 166 -5.58 -8.18 4.10
C ASP A 166 -5.46 -9.69 3.91
N GLN A 167 -5.32 -10.11 2.66
CA GLN A 167 -5.17 -11.53 2.36
C GLN A 167 -3.74 -11.98 2.66
N VAL A 168 -3.60 -13.12 3.34
CA VAL A 168 -2.32 -13.83 3.40
C VAL A 168 -2.04 -14.39 2.00
N VAL A 169 -1.02 -13.85 1.33
CA VAL A 169 -0.64 -14.31 0.00
C VAL A 169 0.33 -15.47 0.11
N ILE A 170 -0.18 -16.69 -0.10
CA ILE A 170 0.60 -17.91 -0.25
C ILE A 170 0.41 -18.38 -1.68
N GLN A 171 1.47 -18.47 -2.45
CA GLN A 171 1.41 -18.80 -3.87
C GLN A 171 2.68 -19.48 -4.36
N PRO A 172 2.64 -20.16 -5.52
CA PRO A 172 3.85 -20.55 -6.20
C PRO A 172 4.73 -19.33 -6.51
N VAL A 173 6.04 -19.53 -6.53
CA VAL A 173 7.00 -18.53 -7.02
C VAL A 173 7.96 -19.17 -7.99
N VAL A 174 8.40 -18.41 -8.99
CA VAL A 174 9.35 -18.87 -10.00
C VAL A 174 10.78 -18.66 -9.49
N GLN A 175 11.65 -19.63 -9.77
CA GLN A 175 13.09 -19.56 -9.57
C GLN A 175 13.79 -19.40 -10.91
N PHE A 176 14.56 -18.33 -11.08
CA PHE A 176 15.44 -18.10 -12.22
C PHE A 176 16.91 -18.16 -11.83
N ASN A 177 17.77 -18.42 -12.80
CA ASN A 177 19.22 -18.43 -12.66
C ASN A 177 19.88 -18.18 -14.04
N VAL A 178 21.19 -18.35 -14.12
CA VAL A 178 21.97 -18.15 -15.35
C VAL A 178 21.51 -19.02 -16.54
N ASN A 179 20.92 -20.18 -16.29
CA ASN A 179 20.45 -21.12 -17.33
C ASN A 179 18.95 -20.97 -17.65
N CYS A 180 18.19 -20.26 -16.83
CA CYS A 180 16.77 -20.06 -17.01
C CYS A 180 16.41 -18.64 -16.56
N TYR A 181 15.99 -17.80 -17.50
CA TYR A 181 15.67 -16.39 -17.33
C TYR A 181 14.64 -15.96 -18.37
N VAL A 182 14.00 -14.81 -18.16
CA VAL A 182 13.09 -14.21 -19.13
C VAL A 182 13.85 -13.22 -20.01
N GLY A 183 13.59 -13.26 -21.32
CA GLY A 183 14.00 -12.26 -22.30
C GLY A 183 12.86 -12.09 -23.28
N GLN A 184 12.09 -11.02 -23.16
CA GLN A 184 10.83 -10.83 -23.87
C GLN A 184 10.80 -9.47 -24.56
N ASP A 185 10.48 -9.47 -25.88
CA ASP A 185 10.10 -8.27 -26.60
C ASP A 185 8.64 -7.93 -26.30
N LEU A 186 8.37 -6.64 -26.03
CA LEU A 186 7.01 -6.16 -25.80
C LEU A 186 6.30 -5.94 -27.14
N LYS A 187 4.96 -5.95 -27.14
CA LYS A 187 4.15 -5.76 -28.35
C LYS A 187 4.35 -4.39 -29.01
N GLU A 188 4.68 -3.39 -28.20
CA GLU A 188 4.95 -2.04 -28.68
C GLU A 188 6.10 -1.38 -27.89
N THR A 189 6.61 -0.29 -28.40
CA THR A 189 7.56 0.55 -27.66
C THR A 189 6.81 1.56 -26.81
N TYR A 190 6.97 1.47 -25.52
CA TYR A 190 6.44 2.44 -24.55
C TYR A 190 7.48 3.55 -24.36
N THR A 191 7.08 4.79 -24.53
CA THR A 191 7.92 5.98 -24.28
C THR A 191 7.32 6.79 -23.14
N THR A 192 8.12 7.09 -22.13
CA THR A 192 7.65 7.82 -20.95
C THR A 192 8.79 8.52 -20.22
N THR A 193 8.52 9.67 -19.61
CA THR A 193 9.44 10.34 -18.68
C THR A 193 9.26 9.87 -17.23
N GLU A 194 8.07 9.32 -16.94
CA GLU A 194 7.72 8.82 -15.61
C GLU A 194 7.47 7.32 -15.67
N TRP A 195 8.08 6.58 -14.77
CA TRP A 195 7.86 5.13 -14.68
C TRP A 195 8.07 4.62 -13.26
N THR A 196 7.49 3.47 -12.98
CA THR A 196 7.75 2.72 -11.75
C THR A 196 8.03 1.27 -12.10
N MET A 197 9.12 0.72 -11.61
CA MET A 197 9.44 -0.70 -11.66
C MET A 197 9.33 -1.29 -10.26
N GLU A 198 8.58 -2.37 -10.11
CA GLU A 198 8.37 -3.06 -8.82
C GLU A 198 8.56 -4.56 -8.97
N MET A 199 9.06 -5.19 -7.91
CA MET A 199 9.13 -6.65 -7.79
C MET A 199 9.23 -7.10 -6.34
N ASN A 200 8.75 -8.29 -6.04
CA ASN A 200 9.21 -9.07 -4.89
C ASN A 200 10.33 -10.00 -5.34
N ILE A 201 11.44 -9.96 -4.62
CA ILE A 201 12.63 -10.74 -4.95
C ILE A 201 13.27 -11.34 -3.70
N LYS A 202 13.78 -12.56 -3.86
CA LYS A 202 14.67 -13.21 -2.91
C LYS A 202 15.85 -13.79 -3.69
N LYS A 203 17.08 -13.59 -3.18
CA LYS A 203 18.30 -14.27 -3.67
C LYS A 203 18.72 -15.32 -2.66
N ASP A 204 19.14 -16.49 -3.11
CA ASP A 204 19.67 -17.52 -2.21
C ASP A 204 21.12 -17.26 -1.76
N ILE A 205 21.90 -16.56 -2.58
CA ILE A 205 23.25 -16.11 -2.24
C ILE A 205 23.48 -14.64 -2.58
N LEU A 206 24.15 -13.90 -1.70
CA LEU A 206 24.51 -12.49 -1.85
C LEU A 206 25.82 -12.18 -1.09
N GLY A 207 26.37 -11.01 -1.34
CA GLY A 207 27.51 -10.48 -0.61
C GLY A 207 28.76 -11.35 -0.76
N THR A 208 29.38 -11.71 0.34
CA THR A 208 30.64 -12.50 0.35
C THR A 208 30.48 -13.91 -0.22
N GLN A 209 29.25 -14.44 -0.28
CA GLN A 209 28.97 -15.76 -0.87
C GLN A 209 29.19 -15.80 -2.39
N ILE A 210 29.14 -14.63 -3.07
CA ILE A 210 29.44 -14.49 -4.49
C ILE A 210 30.94 -14.27 -4.76
N GLY A 211 31.76 -14.14 -3.71
CA GLY A 211 33.16 -13.86 -3.81
C GLY A 211 33.47 -12.54 -4.49
N GLN A 212 34.40 -12.55 -5.45
CA GLN A 212 34.67 -11.37 -6.29
C GLN A 212 33.68 -11.17 -7.44
N TYR A 213 32.73 -12.10 -7.63
CA TYR A 213 31.72 -11.99 -8.66
C TYR A 213 30.59 -11.12 -8.16
N ASN A 214 30.45 -9.96 -8.76
CA ASN A 214 29.36 -9.04 -8.56
C ASN A 214 28.64 -8.84 -9.90
N ASN A 215 27.75 -7.84 -10.02
CA ASN A 215 26.91 -7.66 -11.22
C ASN A 215 25.88 -8.78 -11.38
N GLN A 216 25.19 -9.08 -10.28
CA GLN A 216 24.09 -10.03 -10.27
C GLN A 216 22.84 -9.35 -10.84
N ALA A 217 22.70 -9.31 -12.17
CA ALA A 217 21.60 -8.67 -12.85
C ALA A 217 20.27 -9.38 -12.53
N ILE A 218 19.28 -8.61 -12.10
CA ILE A 218 17.97 -9.12 -11.74
C ILE A 218 16.85 -8.60 -12.66
N TYR A 219 17.08 -7.44 -13.30
CA TYR A 219 16.09 -6.81 -14.16
C TYR A 219 16.78 -5.87 -15.16
N SER A 220 16.30 -5.84 -16.40
CA SER A 220 16.69 -4.83 -17.37
C SER A 220 15.60 -4.57 -18.41
N THR A 221 15.64 -3.40 -19.03
CA THR A 221 14.84 -3.03 -20.19
C THR A 221 15.72 -2.61 -21.36
N GLY A 222 15.15 -2.62 -22.56
CA GLY A 222 15.73 -2.09 -23.78
C GLY A 222 14.67 -1.33 -24.61
N PRO A 223 15.07 -0.45 -25.54
CA PRO A 223 16.46 -0.06 -25.90
C PRO A 223 17.11 0.88 -24.90
N ASP A 224 16.32 1.65 -24.10
CA ASP A 224 16.87 2.52 -23.08
C ASP A 224 17.04 1.75 -21.77
N GLU A 225 18.22 1.88 -21.17
CA GLU A 225 18.61 1.08 -20.02
C GLU A 225 17.85 1.47 -18.75
N VAL A 226 17.10 0.52 -18.20
CA VAL A 226 16.75 0.46 -16.78
C VAL A 226 17.32 -0.85 -16.28
N TYR A 227 18.53 -0.80 -15.72
CA TYR A 227 19.32 -1.99 -15.37
C TYR A 227 19.53 -2.08 -13.87
N VAL A 228 19.02 -3.14 -13.28
CA VAL A 228 19.05 -3.37 -11.83
C VAL A 228 19.85 -4.63 -11.51
N ARG A 229 20.80 -4.50 -10.57
CA ARG A 229 21.70 -5.59 -10.17
C ARG A 229 22.09 -5.51 -8.70
N PHE A 230 22.53 -6.61 -8.15
CA PHE A 230 23.28 -6.62 -6.90
C PHE A 230 24.77 -6.61 -7.20
N GLY A 231 25.50 -5.74 -6.47
CA GLY A 231 26.93 -5.57 -6.59
C GLY A 231 27.40 -4.99 -7.92
N ASP A 232 28.43 -4.22 -7.85
CA ASP A 232 29.29 -3.80 -8.98
C ASP A 232 30.56 -3.20 -8.39
N ALA A 233 31.72 -3.81 -8.63
CA ALA A 233 32.97 -3.31 -8.04
C ALA A 233 33.13 -1.79 -8.20
N PRO A 234 33.42 -1.02 -7.14
CA PRO A 234 33.87 -1.50 -5.81
C PRO A 234 32.73 -1.64 -4.76
N ILE A 235 31.46 -1.56 -5.14
CA ILE A 235 30.36 -1.68 -4.17
C ILE A 235 30.14 -3.13 -3.70
N GLU A 236 29.55 -3.27 -2.53
CA GLU A 236 29.31 -4.56 -1.88
C GLU A 236 28.38 -5.45 -2.71
N GLY A 237 28.67 -6.76 -2.75
CA GLY A 237 27.88 -7.73 -3.53
C GLY A 237 26.43 -7.92 -3.08
N ASN A 238 26.06 -7.39 -1.93
CA ASN A 238 24.68 -7.37 -1.43
C ASN A 238 24.06 -5.96 -1.41
N ARG A 239 24.64 -5.01 -2.14
CA ARG A 239 24.07 -3.68 -2.35
C ARG A 239 23.38 -3.63 -3.72
N LEU A 240 22.16 -3.14 -3.73
CA LEU A 240 21.41 -2.98 -4.97
C LEU A 240 21.84 -1.71 -5.71
N GLN A 241 21.99 -1.82 -7.03
CA GLN A 241 22.30 -0.69 -7.91
C GLN A 241 21.35 -0.66 -9.08
N ILE A 242 20.93 0.52 -9.45
CA ILE A 242 20.28 0.80 -10.73
C ILE A 242 21.15 1.69 -11.61
N LYS A 243 21.14 1.39 -12.92
CA LYS A 243 21.64 2.27 -13.98
C LYS A 243 20.48 2.66 -14.89
N THR A 244 20.30 3.94 -15.12
CA THR A 244 19.30 4.47 -16.05
C THR A 244 19.65 5.88 -16.49
N GLN A 245 19.29 6.26 -17.73
CA GLN A 245 19.48 7.60 -18.32
C GLN A 245 20.92 8.15 -18.20
N GLY A 246 21.92 7.27 -18.13
CA GLY A 246 23.34 7.64 -17.98
C GLY A 246 23.77 7.95 -16.54
N THR A 247 22.90 7.69 -15.56
CA THR A 247 23.16 7.83 -14.13
C THR A 247 23.11 6.49 -13.42
N GLN A 248 23.54 6.44 -12.15
CA GLN A 248 23.41 5.24 -11.32
C GLN A 248 23.17 5.61 -9.85
N MET A 249 22.40 4.78 -9.18
CA MET A 249 22.09 4.93 -7.75
C MET A 249 22.26 3.59 -7.04
N ASN A 250 22.87 3.62 -5.86
CA ASN A 250 23.02 2.45 -4.99
C ASN A 250 21.99 2.53 -3.84
N SER A 251 21.55 1.38 -3.35
CA SER A 251 20.75 1.32 -2.13
C SER A 251 21.57 1.75 -0.91
N GLN A 252 20.90 2.28 0.11
CA GLN A 252 21.48 2.41 1.47
C GLN A 252 21.39 1.06 2.19
N THR A 253 20.32 0.31 1.97
CA THR A 253 20.13 -1.03 2.51
C THR A 253 21.19 -2.00 1.95
N LEU A 254 21.78 -2.83 2.84
CA LEU A 254 22.50 -4.05 2.51
C LEU A 254 21.53 -5.23 2.65
N PHE A 255 21.38 -5.99 1.59
CA PHE A 255 20.39 -7.05 1.50
C PHE A 255 20.95 -8.39 2.07
N ASN A 256 20.06 -9.18 2.66
CA ASN A 256 20.38 -10.52 3.16
C ASN A 256 19.94 -11.59 2.17
N ALA A 257 20.77 -12.62 2.01
CA ALA A 257 20.38 -13.82 1.29
C ALA A 257 19.19 -14.52 1.98
N ASN A 258 18.40 -15.26 1.20
CA ASN A 258 17.22 -16.00 1.65
C ASN A 258 16.12 -15.15 2.30
N THR A 259 16.11 -13.85 2.05
CA THR A 259 15.12 -12.92 2.57
C THR A 259 14.33 -12.30 1.41
N TRP A 260 12.98 -12.28 1.54
CA TRP A 260 12.12 -11.58 0.59
C TRP A 260 12.17 -10.08 0.82
N TYR A 261 12.29 -9.34 -0.27
CA TYR A 261 12.21 -7.89 -0.30
C TYR A 261 11.24 -7.44 -1.41
N HIS A 262 10.38 -6.49 -1.09
CA HIS A 262 9.74 -5.70 -2.11
C HIS A 262 10.65 -4.53 -2.50
N ILE A 263 10.94 -4.40 -3.78
CA ILE A 263 11.76 -3.33 -4.35
C ILE A 263 10.91 -2.52 -5.31
N ALA A 264 10.96 -1.19 -5.19
CA ALA A 264 10.35 -0.29 -6.16
C ALA A 264 11.31 0.84 -6.51
N TYR A 265 11.56 1.04 -7.80
CA TYR A 265 12.21 2.22 -8.34
C TYR A 265 11.15 3.10 -9.00
N VAL A 266 11.10 4.38 -8.60
CA VAL A 266 10.14 5.37 -9.11
C VAL A 266 10.90 6.51 -9.75
N CYS A 267 10.76 6.67 -11.06
CA CYS A 267 11.26 7.83 -11.81
C CYS A 267 10.11 8.82 -12.03
N THR A 268 10.29 10.05 -11.57
CA THR A 268 9.32 11.15 -11.77
C THR A 268 9.73 12.10 -12.91
N GLY A 269 10.70 11.70 -13.73
CA GLY A 269 11.39 12.60 -14.66
C GLY A 269 12.46 13.45 -13.98
N ALA A 270 12.14 14.12 -12.89
CA ALA A 270 13.07 14.97 -12.14
C ALA A 270 13.89 14.22 -11.07
N LYS A 271 13.36 13.14 -10.53
CA LYS A 271 13.99 12.34 -9.46
C LYS A 271 13.78 10.86 -9.69
N LEU A 272 14.74 10.07 -9.18
CA LEU A 272 14.63 8.63 -9.02
C LEU A 272 14.61 8.32 -7.52
N TYR A 273 13.63 7.53 -7.09
CA TYR A 273 13.49 7.04 -5.72
C TYR A 273 13.63 5.52 -5.70
N LEU A 274 14.29 5.01 -4.67
CA LEU A 274 14.28 3.60 -4.32
C LEU A 274 13.46 3.41 -3.05
N TYR A 275 12.50 2.51 -3.09
CA TYR A 275 11.78 2.03 -1.92
C TYR A 275 12.11 0.56 -1.69
N VAL A 276 12.43 0.22 -0.44
CA VAL A 276 12.64 -1.16 0.03
C VAL A 276 11.56 -1.46 1.07
N ASN A 277 10.77 -2.49 0.84
CA ASN A 277 9.63 -2.85 1.68
C ASN A 277 8.69 -1.66 1.95
N GLY A 278 8.45 -0.83 0.92
CA GLY A 278 7.60 0.34 0.98
C GLY A 278 8.16 1.54 1.73
N GLN A 279 9.41 1.48 2.20
CA GLN A 279 10.08 2.60 2.85
C GLN A 279 11.12 3.21 1.92
N LEU A 280 11.21 4.55 1.93
CA LEU A 280 12.22 5.25 1.13
C LEU A 280 13.62 4.84 1.61
N ASP A 281 14.42 4.29 0.69
CA ASP A 281 15.79 3.86 0.93
C ASP A 281 16.79 4.91 0.42
N ASN A 282 16.63 5.36 -0.82
CA ASN A 282 17.51 6.37 -1.42
C ASN A 282 16.79 7.18 -2.50
N SER A 283 17.38 8.32 -2.88
CA SER A 283 16.91 9.11 -4.02
C SER A 283 18.04 9.89 -4.67
N MET A 284 17.86 10.25 -5.95
CA MET A 284 18.77 11.10 -6.70
C MET A 284 18.02 11.96 -7.72
N ASP A 285 18.66 13.04 -8.17
CA ASP A 285 18.13 13.86 -9.26
C ASP A 285 18.33 13.15 -10.60
N MET A 286 17.38 13.35 -11.51
CA MET A 286 17.36 12.73 -12.84
C MET A 286 17.42 13.80 -13.94
N PRO A 287 18.00 13.47 -15.12
CA PRO A 287 18.13 14.43 -16.24
C PRO A 287 16.82 14.72 -16.96
N GLY A 288 15.69 14.07 -16.61
CA GLY A 288 14.39 14.30 -17.22
C GLY A 288 14.24 13.78 -18.66
N LYS A 289 15.04 12.79 -19.04
CA LYS A 289 14.97 12.20 -20.39
C LYS A 289 13.83 11.20 -20.48
N GLU A 290 13.29 11.07 -21.69
CA GLU A 290 12.40 9.95 -21.99
C GLU A 290 13.13 8.61 -21.88
N THR A 291 12.40 7.60 -21.43
CA THR A 291 12.82 6.20 -21.38
C THR A 291 11.93 5.41 -22.32
N ARG A 292 12.53 4.74 -23.31
CA ARG A 292 11.84 3.84 -24.24
C ARG A 292 12.01 2.41 -23.77
N VAL A 293 10.92 1.69 -23.72
CA VAL A 293 10.89 0.29 -23.32
C VAL A 293 10.16 -0.54 -24.38
N SER A 294 10.89 -1.40 -25.07
CA SER A 294 10.36 -2.36 -26.07
C SER A 294 10.74 -3.81 -25.75
N ALA A 295 11.58 -4.01 -24.74
CA ALA A 295 11.98 -5.34 -24.28
C ALA A 295 12.26 -5.34 -22.79
N VAL A 296 12.09 -6.50 -22.17
CA VAL A 296 12.40 -6.74 -20.76
C VAL A 296 13.19 -8.02 -20.58
N SER A 297 14.16 -8.00 -19.67
CA SER A 297 14.83 -9.21 -19.18
C SER A 297 14.70 -9.30 -17.66
N ILE A 298 14.35 -10.49 -17.17
CA ILE A 298 14.22 -10.78 -15.73
C ILE A 298 15.18 -11.91 -15.41
N SER A 299 16.09 -11.66 -14.46
CA SER A 299 17.34 -12.41 -14.29
C SER A 299 18.29 -12.22 -15.49
N SER A 300 19.36 -13.02 -15.59
CA SER A 300 20.36 -12.85 -16.65
C SER A 300 21.17 -14.13 -16.86
N ASN A 301 21.57 -14.36 -18.12
CA ASN A 301 22.54 -15.40 -18.49
C ASN A 301 24.00 -14.94 -18.34
N SER A 302 24.25 -13.80 -17.72
CA SER A 302 25.62 -13.33 -17.48
C SER A 302 26.40 -14.36 -16.66
N SER A 303 27.63 -14.64 -17.08
CA SER A 303 28.55 -15.51 -16.34
C SER A 303 28.88 -15.01 -14.93
N TYR A 304 28.57 -13.76 -14.63
CA TYR A 304 28.66 -13.19 -13.28
C TYR A 304 27.46 -13.55 -12.40
N ASN A 305 26.31 -13.89 -12.98
CA ASN A 305 25.11 -14.23 -12.22
C ASN A 305 25.31 -15.56 -11.47
N ARG A 306 25.21 -15.50 -10.16
CA ARG A 306 25.42 -16.64 -9.26
C ARG A 306 24.15 -16.92 -8.46
N GLY A 307 23.97 -18.21 -8.12
CA GLY A 307 22.81 -18.65 -7.34
C GLY A 307 21.49 -18.49 -8.06
N ASN A 308 20.44 -18.55 -7.28
CA ASN A 308 19.08 -18.44 -7.77
C ASN A 308 18.42 -17.14 -7.30
N SER A 309 17.51 -16.67 -8.13
CA SER A 309 16.64 -15.53 -7.84
C SER A 309 15.19 -15.99 -7.89
N PHE A 310 14.42 -15.68 -6.87
CA PHE A 310 13.00 -16.02 -6.79
C PHE A 310 12.20 -14.74 -6.97
N TYR A 311 11.18 -14.79 -7.81
CA TYR A 311 10.40 -13.62 -8.22
C TYR A 311 8.92 -13.80 -7.98
N SER A 312 8.27 -12.69 -7.66
CA SER A 312 6.82 -12.53 -7.63
C SER A 312 6.46 -11.09 -7.89
N GLU A 313 5.29 -10.83 -8.46
CA GLU A 313 4.71 -9.49 -8.60
C GLU A 313 5.61 -8.50 -9.36
N VAL A 314 6.22 -8.93 -10.46
CA VAL A 314 7.07 -8.05 -11.28
C VAL A 314 6.22 -7.16 -12.16
N ARG A 315 6.37 -5.86 -12.01
CA ARG A 315 5.53 -4.84 -12.64
C ARG A 315 6.35 -3.69 -13.21
N LEU A 316 5.93 -3.21 -14.36
CA LEU A 316 6.41 -1.95 -14.91
C LEU A 316 5.21 -1.06 -15.25
N TRP A 317 5.29 0.19 -14.81
CA TRP A 317 4.25 1.20 -14.96
C TRP A 317 4.77 2.38 -15.80
N LYS A 318 3.93 2.97 -16.62
CA LYS A 318 4.18 4.26 -17.29
C LYS A 318 3.67 5.44 -16.45
N LYS A 319 3.93 5.41 -15.16
CA LYS A 319 3.64 6.49 -14.21
C LYS A 319 4.56 6.41 -13.00
N ALA A 320 4.82 7.54 -12.36
CA ALA A 320 5.42 7.60 -11.03
C ALA A 320 4.35 7.26 -9.98
N ARG A 321 4.56 6.19 -9.21
CA ARG A 321 3.68 5.79 -8.11
C ARG A 321 4.09 6.46 -6.82
N SER A 322 3.10 6.85 -6.00
CA SER A 322 3.37 7.36 -4.65
C SER A 322 3.86 6.25 -3.72
N GLN A 323 4.58 6.64 -2.66
CA GLN A 323 4.99 5.69 -1.62
C GLN A 323 3.80 4.94 -1.04
N LYS A 324 2.66 5.60 -0.87
CA LYS A 324 1.44 5.02 -0.32
C LYS A 324 0.81 3.98 -1.26
N GLU A 325 0.77 4.26 -2.58
CA GLU A 325 0.37 3.27 -3.59
C GLU A 325 1.28 2.04 -3.54
N ILE A 326 2.60 2.24 -3.40
CA ILE A 326 3.57 1.13 -3.28
C ILE A 326 3.29 0.32 -2.01
N GLN A 327 3.22 0.95 -0.84
CA GLN A 327 2.95 0.30 0.46
C GLN A 327 1.66 -0.53 0.44
N ASN A 328 0.62 0.03 -0.18
CA ASN A 328 -0.67 -0.63 -0.27
C ASN A 328 -0.67 -1.84 -1.22
N ASN A 329 0.29 -1.96 -2.13
CA ASN A 329 0.26 -2.95 -3.22
C ASN A 329 1.53 -3.83 -3.31
N MET A 330 2.34 -3.92 -2.26
CA MET A 330 3.60 -4.67 -2.31
C MET A 330 3.43 -6.13 -2.75
N TYR A 331 2.41 -6.82 -2.24
CA TYR A 331 2.27 -8.27 -2.41
C TYR A 331 1.15 -8.69 -3.36
N SER A 332 0.34 -7.77 -3.78
CA SER A 332 -0.67 -7.95 -4.84
C SER A 332 -1.16 -6.60 -5.34
N CYS A 333 -1.58 -6.54 -6.59
CA CYS A 333 -2.20 -5.34 -7.18
C CYS A 333 -3.40 -5.76 -8.03
N ASP A 334 -4.45 -4.92 -8.04
CA ASP A 334 -5.57 -5.14 -8.96
C ASP A 334 -5.06 -5.00 -10.39
N PRO A 335 -5.20 -6.03 -11.23
CA PRO A 335 -4.83 -5.98 -12.64
C PRO A 335 -5.54 -4.88 -13.44
N ALA A 336 -6.71 -4.42 -12.98
CA ALA A 336 -7.44 -3.32 -13.61
C ALA A 336 -6.89 -1.93 -13.27
N THR A 337 -5.87 -1.82 -12.39
CA THR A 337 -5.25 -0.53 -12.06
C THR A 337 -4.61 0.06 -13.31
N PRO A 338 -4.94 1.33 -13.68
CA PRO A 338 -4.44 1.91 -14.91
C PRO A 338 -2.95 2.24 -14.84
N GLY A 339 -2.26 2.17 -15.98
CA GLY A 339 -0.89 2.64 -16.13
C GLY A 339 0.18 1.54 -16.20
N PHE A 340 -0.18 0.28 -16.16
CA PHE A 340 0.78 -0.80 -16.41
C PHE A 340 1.35 -0.73 -17.84
N ILE A 341 2.62 -1.12 -17.98
CA ILE A 341 3.23 -1.58 -19.23
C ILE A 341 3.11 -3.11 -19.29
N PHE A 342 3.49 -3.79 -18.19
CA PHE A 342 3.22 -5.22 -17.99
C PHE A 342 3.09 -5.53 -16.48
N TYR A 343 2.49 -6.68 -16.19
CA TYR A 343 2.35 -7.22 -14.84
C TYR A 343 2.46 -8.74 -14.85
N TYR A 344 3.57 -9.29 -14.39
CA TYR A 344 3.79 -10.72 -14.22
C TYR A 344 3.67 -11.08 -12.73
N LYS A 345 2.65 -11.87 -12.38
CA LYS A 345 2.50 -12.37 -11.01
C LYS A 345 3.55 -13.42 -10.67
N PHE A 346 3.97 -14.21 -11.67
CA PHE A 346 4.87 -15.34 -11.51
C PHE A 346 4.34 -16.37 -10.50
N ASN A 347 3.07 -16.69 -10.61
CA ASN A 347 2.37 -17.60 -9.72
C ASN A 347 1.65 -18.75 -10.46
N GLU A 348 2.02 -19.02 -11.70
CA GLU A 348 1.46 -20.07 -12.53
C GLU A 348 1.72 -21.48 -11.96
N GLY A 349 2.79 -21.67 -11.20
CA GLY A 349 3.14 -22.91 -10.50
C GLY A 349 3.66 -24.02 -11.38
N GLN A 350 3.68 -23.84 -12.71
CA GLN A 350 4.16 -24.80 -13.70
C GLN A 350 4.44 -24.12 -15.05
N GLY A 351 5.14 -24.85 -15.93
CA GLY A 351 5.42 -24.39 -17.29
C GLY A 351 6.47 -23.29 -17.36
N TYR A 352 6.61 -22.68 -18.52
CA TYR A 352 7.62 -21.67 -18.85
C TYR A 352 7.00 -20.41 -19.47
N GLN A 353 5.68 -20.30 -19.48
CA GLN A 353 4.91 -19.16 -19.98
C GLN A 353 4.32 -18.37 -18.80
N PHE A 354 4.35 -17.07 -18.88
CA PHE A 354 3.92 -16.14 -17.85
C PHE A 354 2.92 -15.16 -18.42
N LYS A 355 1.75 -15.11 -17.81
CA LYS A 355 0.67 -14.22 -18.22
C LYS A 355 0.97 -12.77 -17.88
N ASP A 356 0.75 -11.88 -18.83
CA ASP A 356 0.64 -10.45 -18.57
C ASP A 356 -0.77 -10.11 -18.04
N TRP A 357 -0.87 -9.86 -16.75
CA TRP A 357 -2.12 -9.51 -16.10
C TRP A 357 -2.56 -8.05 -16.32
N SER A 358 -1.71 -7.20 -16.93
CA SER A 358 -2.04 -5.81 -17.24
C SER A 358 -3.12 -5.64 -18.31
N GLY A 359 -3.39 -6.68 -19.09
CA GLY A 359 -4.28 -6.61 -20.24
C GLY A 359 -3.64 -6.09 -21.51
N ASN A 360 -2.37 -5.65 -21.49
CA ASN A 360 -1.65 -5.17 -22.68
C ASN A 360 -1.16 -6.33 -23.57
N GLY A 361 -1.20 -7.56 -23.06
CA GLY A 361 -0.87 -8.79 -23.79
C GLY A 361 0.63 -8.94 -24.04
N ASN A 362 1.46 -8.44 -23.15
CA ASN A 362 2.90 -8.63 -23.12
C ASN A 362 3.26 -9.94 -22.40
N ASP A 363 2.56 -11.05 -22.70
CA ASP A 363 2.87 -12.34 -22.11
C ASP A 363 4.35 -12.70 -22.35
N ALA A 364 4.98 -13.32 -21.35
CA ALA A 364 6.40 -13.63 -21.41
C ALA A 364 6.66 -15.13 -21.39
N THR A 365 7.86 -15.51 -21.87
CA THR A 365 8.38 -16.85 -21.76
C THR A 365 9.80 -16.83 -21.23
N THR A 366 10.24 -17.96 -20.68
CA THR A 366 11.68 -18.13 -20.48
C THR A 366 12.39 -18.20 -21.82
N LYS A 367 13.65 -17.77 -21.84
CA LYS A 367 14.51 -17.94 -23.01
C LYS A 367 14.62 -19.42 -23.36
N ASP A 368 14.51 -19.72 -24.68
CA ASP A 368 14.56 -21.07 -25.23
C ASP A 368 13.53 -22.05 -24.65
N ASN A 369 12.41 -21.53 -24.09
CA ASN A 369 11.34 -22.31 -23.48
C ASN A 369 11.81 -23.26 -22.36
N THR A 370 12.90 -22.92 -21.69
CA THR A 370 13.41 -23.68 -20.55
C THR A 370 12.44 -23.63 -19.39
N THR A 371 11.97 -24.76 -18.90
CA THR A 371 11.06 -24.82 -17.75
C THR A 371 11.80 -24.41 -16.47
N PRO A 372 11.38 -23.34 -15.78
CA PRO A 372 11.95 -22.93 -14.52
C PRO A 372 11.58 -23.88 -13.38
N VAL A 373 12.29 -23.77 -12.27
CA VAL A 373 11.89 -24.42 -11.01
C VAL A 373 10.77 -23.60 -10.39
N TRP A 374 9.70 -24.26 -9.98
CA TRP A 374 8.59 -23.68 -9.24
C TRP A 374 8.62 -24.12 -7.79
N ILE A 375 8.59 -23.16 -6.87
CA ILE A 375 8.48 -23.43 -5.44
C ILE A 375 7.04 -23.17 -5.04
N GLN A 376 6.37 -24.21 -4.52
CA GLN A 376 4.97 -24.15 -4.13
C GLN A 376 4.81 -23.57 -2.72
N ASP A 377 3.63 -23.08 -2.40
CA ASP A 377 3.18 -22.68 -1.06
C ASP A 377 4.11 -21.64 -0.36
N VAL A 378 4.62 -20.68 -1.15
CA VAL A 378 5.51 -19.64 -0.63
C VAL A 378 4.72 -18.46 -0.12
N ARG A 379 4.99 -18.08 1.13
CA ARG A 379 4.52 -16.83 1.70
C ARG A 379 5.50 -15.71 1.37
N ILE A 380 5.07 -14.74 0.57
CA ILE A 380 5.95 -13.69 0.01
C ILE A 380 6.08 -12.44 0.86
N ASP A 381 5.24 -12.27 1.90
CA ASP A 381 5.28 -11.11 2.81
C ASP A 381 6.35 -11.19 3.90
N GLY A 382 7.17 -12.25 3.90
CA GLY A 382 8.30 -12.44 4.82
C GLY A 382 7.93 -12.75 6.28
N LYS A 383 6.64 -13.05 6.57
CA LYS A 383 6.15 -13.35 7.93
C LYS A 383 6.10 -14.84 8.21
#